data_3730dbae91a653df77963b2acc2b22e6
#
_entry.id   3730dbae91a653df77963b2acc2b22e6
#
_cell.length_a   1.000
_cell.length_b   1.000
_cell.length_c   1.000
_cell.angle_alpha   90.00
_cell.angle_beta   90.00
_cell.angle_gamma   90.00
#
_symmetry.space_group_name_H-M   'P 1'
#
loop_
_entity.id
_entity.type
_entity.pdbx_description
1 polymer ?
#
loop_
_entity_poly.entity_id
_entity_poly.type
_entity_poly.pdbx_seq_one_letter_code
_entity_poly.pdbx_strand_id
1 'polypeptide(L)'
;MTRRIVRSILVPAWIGWLLLFTPASDARAARPRSPAQASPQTVNISADQVWTDTKIDLQAGEKIRITCSGTIQVPADKQGNPSISSGPEGLSRSWKDLMRIFPVPDGNRAAVIGRIGDDGAAQPFAVGASKEITVIVPGRLYLGINQQKRDQADGSFEAAIEILAQGPKTGGLVAYPPPDTPIPAITTEILNKIPRRVEDKAGNTGDMVNFIILGSQADMQGVFKSAGWVQVDKTKDDAILHGLVSSLSKEEYLEMPMSILYLFGRPQDYGFAHATPFNVVRTRNHLRVWNAPFDVTGKTFWLGAATHDIGFERDDRNNGLTHKIDPDIDLEREYLGETFYETGLVSQLTHVTPPDPLTKALTATGGSFHSDGRILVIVLASKIAATN
;
A
#
# COMPACT_ATOMS: atom_id res chain seq x y z
N MET A 1 -57.26 55.27 -58.82
CA MET A 1 -56.54 54.23 -59.52
C MET A 1 -55.04 54.60 -59.53
N THR A 2 -54.29 54.28 -58.51
CA THR A 2 -52.93 54.78 -58.35
C THR A 2 -52.03 53.62 -58.00
N ARG A 3 -51.22 53.23 -58.94
CA ARG A 3 -50.14 52.18 -58.73
C ARG A 3 -49.02 52.76 -57.87
N ARG A 4 -48.72 52.17 -56.72
CA ARG A 4 -47.49 52.41 -55.96
C ARG A 4 -46.47 51.41 -56.31
N ILE A 5 -45.31 51.89 -56.80
CA ILE A 5 -44.09 51.18 -57.09
C ILE A 5 -43.37 50.99 -55.75
N VAL A 6 -43.10 49.73 -55.36
CA VAL A 6 -42.26 49.41 -54.21
C VAL A 6 -40.84 49.13 -54.77
N ARG A 7 -39.91 49.99 -54.38
CA ARG A 7 -38.47 49.81 -54.62
C ARG A 7 -37.91 48.80 -53.58
N SER A 8 -37.39 47.68 -54.08
CA SER A 8 -36.62 46.71 -53.26
C SER A 8 -35.20 47.27 -53.02
N ILE A 9 -34.84 47.38 -51.75
CA ILE A 9 -33.48 47.73 -51.34
C ILE A 9 -32.77 46.39 -51.02
N LEU A 10 -31.73 46.04 -51.80
CA LEU A 10 -30.84 44.94 -51.54
C LEU A 10 -29.87 45.37 -50.44
N VAL A 11 -29.90 44.64 -49.29
CA VAL A 11 -28.88 44.77 -48.24
C VAL A 11 -27.91 43.58 -48.37
N PRO A 12 -26.61 43.80 -48.47
CA PRO A 12 -25.65 42.72 -48.54
C PRO A 12 -25.48 42.06 -47.14
N ALA A 13 -25.70 40.76 -47.07
CA ALA A 13 -25.45 39.97 -45.88
C ALA A 13 -23.93 39.77 -45.69
N TRP A 14 -23.39 40.38 -44.66
CA TRP A 14 -22.07 40.06 -44.16
C TRP A 14 -22.16 38.80 -43.28
N ILE A 15 -21.62 37.66 -43.78
CA ILE A 15 -21.45 36.43 -43.01
C ILE A 15 -20.22 36.65 -42.14
N GLY A 16 -20.46 37.05 -40.88
CA GLY A 16 -19.42 37.06 -39.85
C GLY A 16 -19.12 35.65 -39.41
N TRP A 17 -17.92 35.15 -39.70
CA TRP A 17 -17.39 33.93 -39.12
C TRP A 17 -17.05 34.20 -37.64
N LEU A 18 -17.93 33.69 -36.74
CA LEU A 18 -17.65 33.67 -35.33
C LEU A 18 -16.70 32.49 -35.03
N LEU A 19 -15.41 32.79 -34.96
CA LEU A 19 -14.42 31.85 -34.45
C LEU A 19 -14.67 31.66 -32.96
N LEU A 20 -15.34 30.57 -32.61
CA LEU A 20 -15.41 30.07 -31.25
C LEU A 20 -14.01 29.59 -30.84
N PHE A 21 -13.25 30.42 -30.14
CA PHE A 21 -12.08 29.99 -29.39
C PHE A 21 -12.57 29.16 -28.20
N THR A 22 -12.49 27.83 -28.33
CA THR A 22 -12.48 26.94 -27.17
C THR A 22 -11.11 27.06 -26.52
N PRO A 23 -11.01 27.31 -25.21
CA PRO A 23 -9.72 27.20 -24.56
C PRO A 23 -9.31 25.73 -24.60
N ALA A 24 -8.26 25.44 -25.36
CA ALA A 24 -7.58 24.16 -25.29
C ALA A 24 -7.04 24.03 -23.87
N SER A 25 -7.58 23.07 -23.13
CA SER A 25 -6.99 22.59 -21.88
C SER A 25 -5.58 22.11 -22.25
N ASP A 26 -4.57 22.83 -21.80
CA ASP A 26 -3.18 22.38 -21.87
C ASP A 26 -3.02 21.14 -20.95
N ALA A 27 -3.51 20.01 -21.41
CA ALA A 27 -3.00 18.72 -20.99
C ALA A 27 -1.57 18.65 -21.53
N ARG A 28 -0.65 19.13 -20.72
CA ARG A 28 0.78 19.11 -21.00
C ARG A 28 1.22 17.64 -21.03
N ALA A 29 1.09 17.01 -22.19
CA ALA A 29 1.62 15.68 -22.43
C ALA A 29 3.10 15.72 -22.04
N ALA A 30 3.47 14.92 -21.04
CA ALA A 30 4.84 14.78 -20.60
C ALA A 30 5.69 14.35 -21.82
N ARG A 31 6.66 15.17 -22.21
CA ARG A 31 7.55 14.86 -23.30
C ARG A 31 8.32 13.59 -22.97
N PRO A 32 8.39 12.59 -23.88
CA PRO A 32 9.20 11.41 -23.64
C PRO A 32 10.66 11.82 -23.47
N ARG A 33 11.23 11.50 -22.31
CA ARG A 33 12.67 11.68 -22.08
C ARG A 33 13.43 10.70 -22.96
N SER A 34 14.41 11.21 -23.71
CA SER A 34 15.38 10.39 -24.47
C SER A 34 16.16 9.47 -23.52
N PRO A 35 16.61 8.28 -23.97
CA PRO A 35 17.33 7.32 -23.16
C PRO A 35 18.82 7.66 -22.95
N ALA A 36 19.17 8.94 -22.85
CA ALA A 36 20.46 9.35 -22.35
C ALA A 36 20.39 9.33 -20.82
N GLN A 37 21.31 8.64 -20.15
CA GLN A 37 21.50 8.67 -18.72
C GLN A 37 21.31 10.08 -18.18
N ALA A 38 20.14 10.36 -17.64
CA ALA A 38 19.88 11.63 -17.00
C ALA A 38 20.78 11.69 -15.77
N SER A 39 21.60 12.75 -15.67
CA SER A 39 22.39 12.99 -14.47
C SER A 39 21.50 12.90 -13.23
N PRO A 40 21.98 12.33 -12.11
CA PRO A 40 21.21 12.28 -10.87
C PRO A 40 20.65 13.65 -10.51
N GLN A 41 19.38 13.71 -10.15
CA GLN A 41 18.78 14.95 -9.65
C GLN A 41 19.03 15.03 -8.15
N THR A 42 19.63 16.13 -7.70
CA THR A 42 19.93 16.36 -6.28
C THR A 42 18.83 17.18 -5.63
N VAL A 43 18.38 16.75 -4.47
CA VAL A 43 17.32 17.39 -3.66
C VAL A 43 17.81 17.53 -2.22
N ASN A 44 17.62 18.70 -1.63
CA ASN A 44 17.87 18.93 -0.22
C ASN A 44 16.61 18.58 0.59
N ILE A 45 16.75 17.68 1.58
CA ILE A 45 15.70 17.25 2.50
C ILE A 45 15.91 17.96 3.83
N SER A 46 15.19 19.06 4.05
CA SER A 46 15.29 19.82 5.29
C SER A 46 14.54 19.15 6.44
N ALA A 47 15.14 19.18 7.63
CA ALA A 47 14.52 18.59 8.82
C ALA A 47 13.36 19.44 9.40
N ASP A 48 13.19 20.67 8.94
CA ASP A 48 12.09 21.56 9.35
C ASP A 48 10.77 21.28 8.59
N GLN A 49 10.82 20.44 7.55
CA GLN A 49 9.67 20.07 6.74
C GLN A 49 9.28 18.60 6.96
N VAL A 50 7.99 18.34 6.91
CA VAL A 50 7.49 16.96 6.98
C VAL A 50 7.82 16.22 5.68
N TRP A 51 7.59 16.87 4.53
CA TRP A 51 7.84 16.35 3.21
C TRP A 51 8.44 17.41 2.29
N THR A 52 9.48 17.04 1.57
CA THR A 52 10.11 17.84 0.53
C THR A 52 9.61 17.35 -0.84
N ASP A 53 9.00 18.24 -1.63
CA ASP A 53 8.64 17.97 -3.02
C ASP A 53 9.90 17.90 -3.88
N THR A 54 10.23 16.72 -4.40
CA THR A 54 11.41 16.54 -5.26
C THR A 54 11.22 17.12 -6.67
N LYS A 55 9.98 17.43 -7.05
CA LYS A 55 9.56 17.83 -8.40
C LYS A 55 9.83 16.78 -9.46
N ILE A 56 10.02 15.53 -9.06
CA ILE A 56 10.21 14.37 -9.93
C ILE A 56 8.90 13.62 -10.02
N ASP A 57 8.31 13.60 -11.22
CA ASP A 57 7.15 12.78 -11.52
C ASP A 57 7.64 11.44 -12.06
N LEU A 58 7.28 10.38 -11.36
CA LEU A 58 7.65 9.00 -11.67
C LEU A 58 6.54 8.30 -12.45
N GLN A 59 6.94 7.40 -13.36
CA GLN A 59 6.03 6.58 -14.13
C GLN A 59 6.06 5.13 -13.64
N ALA A 60 4.94 4.44 -13.77
CA ALA A 60 4.87 3.03 -13.43
C ALA A 60 5.91 2.22 -14.23
N GLY A 61 6.59 1.28 -13.56
CA GLY A 61 7.65 0.47 -14.14
C GLY A 61 9.03 1.14 -14.23
N GLU A 62 9.15 2.42 -13.86
CA GLU A 62 10.48 3.02 -13.70
C GLU A 62 11.21 2.42 -12.51
N LYS A 63 12.49 2.13 -12.70
CA LYS A 63 13.37 1.75 -11.60
C LYS A 63 14.24 2.92 -11.23
N ILE A 64 14.17 3.36 -9.99
CA ILE A 64 14.97 4.49 -9.49
C ILE A 64 15.87 4.04 -8.35
N ARG A 65 17.00 4.75 -8.20
CA ARG A 65 17.86 4.70 -7.04
C ARG A 65 17.86 6.06 -6.35
N ILE A 66 17.65 6.05 -5.05
CA ILE A 66 17.77 7.22 -4.19
C ILE A 66 19.00 6.97 -3.31
N THR A 67 19.96 7.88 -3.33
CA THR A 67 21.16 7.82 -2.48
C THR A 67 21.23 9.09 -1.65
N CYS A 68 21.31 8.94 -0.34
CA CYS A 68 21.28 10.05 0.60
C CYS A 68 22.60 10.19 1.35
N SER A 69 22.99 11.43 1.62
CA SER A 69 24.20 11.79 2.37
C SER A 69 23.96 12.97 3.31
N GLY A 70 24.92 13.26 4.17
CA GLY A 70 24.83 14.34 5.15
C GLY A 70 24.53 13.84 6.56
N THR A 71 24.37 14.79 7.47
CA THR A 71 24.06 14.52 8.88
C THR A 71 23.12 15.59 9.43
N ILE A 72 22.23 15.18 10.33
CA ILE A 72 21.30 16.05 11.07
C ILE A 72 21.52 15.90 12.56
N GLN A 73 21.06 16.89 13.34
CA GLN A 73 21.11 16.88 14.79
C GLN A 73 19.73 16.53 15.35
N VAL A 74 19.61 15.36 15.94
CA VAL A 74 18.36 14.85 16.49
C VAL A 74 18.29 15.19 17.98
N PRO A 75 17.22 15.84 18.47
CA PRO A 75 17.07 16.14 19.89
C PRO A 75 17.16 14.88 20.75
N ALA A 76 17.88 14.97 21.85
CA ALA A 76 17.95 13.88 22.82
C ALA A 76 16.60 13.67 23.52
N ASP A 77 16.32 12.42 23.92
CA ASP A 77 15.06 12.05 24.59
C ASP A 77 14.84 12.73 25.96
N LYS A 78 15.92 13.15 26.59
CA LYS A 78 15.85 13.88 27.85
C LYS A 78 16.26 15.34 27.65
N GLN A 79 15.42 16.23 28.12
CA GLN A 79 15.72 17.67 28.13
C GLN A 79 17.06 17.95 28.86
N GLY A 80 17.90 18.74 28.24
CA GLY A 80 19.24 19.06 28.77
C GLY A 80 20.37 18.17 28.29
N ASN A 81 20.08 17.06 27.62
CA ASN A 81 21.11 16.26 26.97
C ASN A 81 21.46 16.85 25.58
N PRO A 82 22.72 16.71 25.12
CA PRO A 82 23.12 17.17 23.80
C PRO A 82 22.36 16.42 22.69
N SER A 83 22.14 17.08 21.57
CA SER A 83 21.60 16.45 20.34
C SER A 83 22.53 15.34 19.88
N ILE A 84 21.95 14.37 19.19
CA ILE A 84 22.64 13.20 18.65
C ILE A 84 22.77 13.39 17.13
N SER A 85 23.99 13.29 16.62
CA SER A 85 24.21 13.30 15.17
C SER A 85 23.70 12.02 14.52
N SER A 86 22.95 12.14 13.43
CA SER A 86 22.39 11.03 12.68
C SER A 86 22.67 11.16 11.20
N GLY A 87 23.10 10.08 10.57
CA GLY A 87 23.12 9.94 9.11
C GLY A 87 21.73 9.58 8.53
N PRO A 88 21.64 9.40 7.19
CA PRO A 88 20.37 9.09 6.52
C PRO A 88 19.72 7.79 6.97
N GLU A 89 20.48 6.83 7.52
CA GLU A 89 19.97 5.57 8.10
C GLU A 89 19.11 5.80 9.36
N GLY A 90 19.25 6.99 9.96
CA GLY A 90 18.58 7.30 11.21
C GLY A 90 19.22 6.64 12.44
N LEU A 91 18.59 6.86 13.57
CA LEU A 91 18.96 6.29 14.86
C LEU A 91 18.17 5.02 15.10
N SER A 92 18.86 3.97 15.54
CA SER A 92 18.21 2.73 15.98
C SER A 92 17.13 3.05 17.02
N ARG A 93 15.97 2.44 16.86
CA ARG A 93 14.83 2.69 17.74
C ARG A 93 15.10 2.17 19.13
N SER A 94 14.74 2.97 20.11
CA SER A 94 14.75 2.59 21.51
C SER A 94 13.37 2.08 21.94
N TRP A 95 13.26 1.43 23.09
CA TRP A 95 11.97 1.05 23.65
C TRP A 95 11.00 2.24 23.83
N LYS A 96 11.50 3.46 23.97
CA LYS A 96 10.71 4.69 24.08
C LYS A 96 10.07 5.10 22.74
N ASP A 97 10.74 4.79 21.62
CA ASP A 97 10.22 5.08 20.30
C ASP A 97 9.02 4.20 19.95
N LEU A 98 8.79 3.18 20.77
CA LEU A 98 7.66 2.28 20.68
C LEU A 98 6.30 2.98 20.91
N MET A 99 6.30 4.04 21.66
CA MET A 99 5.11 4.85 21.96
C MET A 99 4.98 6.07 21.02
N ARG A 100 5.84 6.15 20.01
CA ARG A 100 5.85 7.25 19.03
C ARG A 100 5.24 6.80 17.71
N ILE A 101 4.44 7.67 17.13
CA ILE A 101 3.84 7.46 15.81
C ILE A 101 4.74 8.18 14.79
N PHE A 102 5.41 7.40 13.93
CA PHE A 102 6.23 7.91 12.85
C PHE A 102 5.53 7.72 11.50
N PRO A 103 5.83 8.55 10.47
CA PRO A 103 5.30 8.35 9.12
C PRO A 103 5.59 6.97 8.56
N VAL A 104 6.80 6.44 8.80
CA VAL A 104 7.14 5.03 8.57
C VAL A 104 7.28 4.39 9.96
N PRO A 105 6.25 3.68 10.42
CA PRO A 105 6.22 3.13 11.79
C PRO A 105 7.41 2.24 12.09
N ASP A 106 7.92 1.55 11.08
CA ASP A 106 9.02 0.58 11.16
C ASP A 106 10.39 1.17 10.90
N GLY A 107 10.43 2.37 10.34
CA GLY A 107 11.67 3.04 10.01
C GLY A 107 12.42 3.54 11.25
N ASN A 108 13.74 3.60 11.17
CA ASN A 108 14.54 4.23 12.19
C ASN A 108 14.11 5.68 12.43
N ARG A 109 14.20 6.15 13.67
CA ARG A 109 13.98 7.56 14.00
C ARG A 109 14.97 8.42 13.23
N ALA A 110 14.50 9.51 12.64
CA ALA A 110 15.30 10.44 11.85
C ALA A 110 15.92 9.85 10.56
N ALA A 111 15.52 8.66 10.13
CA ALA A 111 15.90 8.12 8.83
C ALA A 111 15.26 8.89 7.68
N VAL A 112 15.89 8.88 6.50
CA VAL A 112 15.26 9.37 5.29
C VAL A 112 14.15 8.41 4.88
N ILE A 113 13.00 8.98 4.53
CA ILE A 113 11.81 8.27 4.05
C ILE A 113 11.33 8.89 2.74
N GLY A 114 10.55 8.13 1.98
CA GLY A 114 9.95 8.59 0.73
C GLY A 114 8.48 8.23 0.64
N ARG A 115 7.75 8.90 -0.28
CA ARG A 115 6.42 8.50 -0.72
C ARG A 115 6.21 8.92 -2.18
N ILE A 116 5.35 8.21 -2.89
CA ILE A 116 4.94 8.57 -4.25
C ILE A 116 3.47 8.96 -4.21
N GLY A 117 3.17 10.21 -4.59
CA GLY A 117 1.84 10.83 -4.42
C GLY A 117 1.80 11.83 -3.28
N ASP A 118 0.84 12.75 -3.33
CA ASP A 118 0.63 13.82 -2.35
C ASP A 118 -0.66 13.65 -1.54
N ASP A 119 -1.50 12.71 -1.93
CA ASP A 119 -2.73 12.36 -1.23
C ASP A 119 -2.47 11.60 0.08
N GLY A 120 -3.48 11.52 0.91
CA GLY A 120 -3.42 10.79 2.18
C GLY A 120 -3.28 9.27 2.02
N ALA A 121 -3.47 8.75 0.82
CA ALA A 121 -3.33 7.33 0.49
C ALA A 121 -1.90 6.94 0.06
N ALA A 122 -1.03 7.94 -0.22
CA ALA A 122 0.36 7.68 -0.60
C ALA A 122 1.15 7.10 0.58
N GLN A 123 1.52 5.83 0.47
CA GLN A 123 2.24 5.11 1.52
C GLN A 123 3.69 5.58 1.65
N PRO A 124 4.14 5.99 2.84
CA PRO A 124 5.55 6.24 3.07
C PRO A 124 6.35 4.95 3.14
N PHE A 125 7.58 4.99 2.62
CA PHE A 125 8.55 3.90 2.68
C PHE A 125 9.90 4.37 3.21
N ALA A 126 10.65 3.48 3.84
CA ALA A 126 12.01 3.78 4.30
C ALA A 126 12.97 3.86 3.10
N VAL A 127 13.84 4.88 3.09
CA VAL A 127 14.93 5.07 2.12
C VAL A 127 16.28 4.78 2.76
N GLY A 128 16.59 5.39 3.89
CA GLY A 128 17.91 5.29 4.53
C GLY A 128 19.01 5.97 3.71
N ALA A 129 20.23 5.43 3.73
CA ALA A 129 21.34 5.96 2.94
C ALA A 129 21.22 5.61 1.45
N SER A 130 20.59 4.50 1.09
CA SER A 130 20.34 4.16 -0.31
C SER A 130 19.19 3.17 -0.46
N LYS A 131 18.35 3.41 -1.48
CA LYS A 131 17.28 2.48 -1.84
C LYS A 131 17.04 2.47 -3.34
N GLU A 132 16.86 1.26 -3.89
CA GLU A 132 16.29 1.07 -5.22
C GLU A 132 14.82 0.69 -5.07
N ILE A 133 13.98 1.28 -5.89
CA ILE A 133 12.55 0.95 -5.97
C ILE A 133 12.13 0.84 -7.43
N THR A 134 11.20 -0.06 -7.69
CA THR A 134 10.43 -0.07 -8.93
C THR A 134 9.12 0.66 -8.66
N VAL A 135 8.83 1.67 -9.45
CA VAL A 135 7.61 2.48 -9.31
C VAL A 135 6.41 1.68 -9.79
N ILE A 136 5.45 1.46 -8.92
CA ILE A 136 4.23 0.72 -9.23
C ILE A 136 3.11 1.69 -9.60
N VAL A 137 2.86 2.66 -8.75
CA VAL A 137 1.84 3.70 -8.97
C VAL A 137 2.55 4.97 -9.42
N PRO A 138 2.19 5.54 -10.60
CA PRO A 138 2.79 6.77 -11.06
C PRO A 138 2.42 7.94 -10.14
N GLY A 139 3.36 8.84 -9.89
CA GLY A 139 3.11 10.00 -9.05
C GLY A 139 4.34 10.85 -8.78
N ARG A 140 4.14 11.93 -8.04
CA ARG A 140 5.20 12.83 -7.58
C ARG A 140 5.96 12.18 -6.43
N LEU A 141 7.30 12.14 -6.53
CA LEU A 141 8.15 11.68 -5.43
C LEU A 141 8.29 12.79 -4.37
N TYR A 142 8.04 12.44 -3.13
CA TYR A 142 8.34 13.25 -1.96
C TYR A 142 9.35 12.52 -1.08
N LEU A 143 10.29 13.27 -0.51
CA LEU A 143 11.25 12.77 0.48
C LEU A 143 11.06 13.50 1.79
N GLY A 144 11.35 12.85 2.90
CA GLY A 144 11.19 13.42 4.24
C GLY A 144 12.07 12.73 5.28
N ILE A 145 11.86 13.10 6.52
CA ILE A 145 12.58 12.51 7.65
C ILE A 145 11.57 11.84 8.58
N ASN A 146 11.87 10.64 9.00
CA ASN A 146 11.03 9.82 9.88
C ASN A 146 11.04 10.33 11.30
N GLN A 147 10.29 11.40 11.57
CA GLN A 147 10.24 12.11 12.85
C GLN A 147 8.83 12.57 13.17
N GLN A 148 8.58 12.83 14.45
CA GLN A 148 7.37 13.53 14.89
C GLN A 148 7.64 15.05 14.92
N LYS A 149 6.61 15.84 14.71
CA LYS A 149 6.71 17.32 14.75
C LYS A 149 7.33 17.85 16.04
N ARG A 150 7.07 17.21 17.17
CA ARG A 150 7.63 17.59 18.49
C ARG A 150 9.11 17.23 18.68
N ASP A 151 9.63 16.30 17.89
CA ASP A 151 10.99 15.75 17.99
C ASP A 151 11.82 16.15 16.75
N GLN A 152 11.49 17.30 16.19
CA GLN A 152 12.07 17.79 14.94
C GLN A 152 13.58 17.95 15.07
N ALA A 153 14.31 17.33 14.14
CA ALA A 153 15.76 17.47 14.05
C ALA A 153 16.15 18.83 13.43
N ASP A 154 17.42 19.16 13.51
CA ASP A 154 18.02 20.34 12.87
C ASP A 154 19.02 19.91 11.80
N GLY A 155 19.03 20.63 10.67
CA GLY A 155 19.88 20.34 9.53
C GLY A 155 19.13 19.77 8.32
N SER A 156 19.88 19.13 7.43
CA SER A 156 19.32 18.56 6.18
C SER A 156 20.16 17.42 5.65
N PHE A 157 19.53 16.58 4.85
CA PHE A 157 20.19 15.57 4.02
C PHE A 157 20.20 16.01 2.56
N GLU A 158 21.16 15.54 1.80
CA GLU A 158 21.20 15.63 0.36
C GLU A 158 20.82 14.27 -0.25
N ALA A 159 19.84 14.24 -1.16
CA ALA A 159 19.41 13.05 -1.85
C ALA A 159 19.69 13.17 -3.35
N ALA A 160 20.43 12.23 -3.90
CA ALA A 160 20.61 12.05 -5.32
C ALA A 160 19.62 10.99 -5.84
N ILE A 161 18.79 11.36 -6.82
CA ILE A 161 17.78 10.47 -7.42
C ILE A 161 18.21 10.18 -8.86
N GLU A 162 18.40 8.91 -9.16
CA GLU A 162 18.81 8.39 -10.47
C GLU A 162 17.72 7.48 -11.03
N ILE A 163 17.32 7.69 -12.28
CA ILE A 163 16.44 6.77 -13.01
C ILE A 163 17.32 5.73 -13.67
N LEU A 164 17.33 4.50 -13.13
CA LEU A 164 18.16 3.38 -13.58
C LEU A 164 17.61 2.72 -14.84
N ALA A 165 16.30 2.58 -14.90
CA ALA A 165 15.60 2.03 -16.03
C ALA A 165 14.30 2.79 -16.22
N GLN A 166 14.01 3.12 -17.47
CA GLN A 166 12.66 3.55 -17.84
C GLN A 166 11.77 2.33 -17.78
N GLY A 167 10.58 2.49 -17.26
CA GLY A 167 9.57 1.45 -17.33
C GLY A 167 9.43 0.95 -18.76
N PRO A 168 9.09 -0.30 -19.00
CA PRO A 168 8.92 -0.82 -20.34
C PRO A 168 8.01 0.12 -21.13
N LYS A 169 8.51 0.58 -22.28
CA LYS A 169 7.69 1.35 -23.22
C LYS A 169 6.50 0.48 -23.55
N THR A 170 5.43 0.70 -22.84
CA THR A 170 4.07 0.21 -23.04
C THR A 170 3.92 -0.92 -24.06
N GLY A 171 4.35 -2.10 -23.65
CA GLY A 171 3.86 -3.36 -24.11
C GLY A 171 3.36 -4.06 -22.86
N GLY A 172 2.23 -3.59 -22.31
CA GLY A 172 1.44 -4.36 -21.36
C GLY A 172 1.91 -4.45 -19.92
N LEU A 173 2.48 -3.41 -19.28
CA LEU A 173 2.12 -3.21 -17.88
C LEU A 173 0.67 -2.71 -17.92
N VAL A 174 -0.23 -3.61 -17.62
CA VAL A 174 -1.61 -3.26 -17.33
C VAL A 174 -1.49 -2.23 -16.21
N ALA A 175 -1.83 -0.98 -16.50
CA ALA A 175 -2.06 0.00 -15.46
C ALA A 175 -2.89 -0.70 -14.40
N TYR A 176 -2.53 -0.52 -13.12
CA TYR A 176 -3.36 -0.99 -12.01
C TYR A 176 -4.81 -0.83 -12.46
N PRO A 177 -5.58 -1.93 -12.61
CA PRO A 177 -6.87 -1.84 -13.28
C PRO A 177 -7.66 -0.73 -12.60
N PRO A 178 -8.37 0.10 -13.35
CA PRO A 178 -9.14 1.18 -12.76
C PRO A 178 -10.04 0.58 -11.68
N PRO A 179 -10.24 1.26 -10.53
CA PRO A 179 -11.17 0.82 -9.50
C PRO A 179 -12.50 0.45 -10.16
N ASP A 180 -13.11 -0.63 -9.69
CA ASP A 180 -14.43 -1.10 -10.15
C ASP A 180 -14.50 -1.65 -11.59
N THR A 181 -13.38 -2.04 -12.21
CA THR A 181 -13.42 -2.79 -13.45
C THR A 181 -14.11 -4.13 -13.21
N PRO A 182 -15.28 -4.41 -13.82
CA PRO A 182 -16.03 -5.62 -13.53
C PRO A 182 -15.24 -6.88 -13.90
N ILE A 183 -15.19 -7.82 -12.96
CA ILE A 183 -14.82 -9.20 -13.26
C ILE A 183 -16.12 -9.98 -13.45
N PRO A 184 -16.46 -10.42 -14.67
CA PRO A 184 -17.77 -11.05 -14.93
C PRO A 184 -18.07 -12.26 -14.04
N ALA A 185 -17.04 -12.90 -13.51
CA ALA A 185 -17.16 -14.03 -12.59
C ALA A 185 -17.58 -13.61 -11.15
N ILE A 186 -17.38 -12.36 -10.77
CA ILE A 186 -17.72 -11.84 -9.43
C ILE A 186 -19.07 -11.12 -9.52
N THR A 187 -20.12 -11.90 -9.41
CA THR A 187 -21.49 -11.37 -9.43
C THR A 187 -21.93 -10.93 -8.02
N THR A 188 -22.99 -10.13 -7.97
CA THR A 188 -23.65 -9.77 -6.69
C THR A 188 -24.05 -11.00 -5.88
N GLU A 189 -24.50 -12.07 -6.57
CA GLU A 189 -24.84 -13.33 -5.90
C GLU A 189 -23.62 -13.97 -5.21
N ILE A 190 -22.46 -13.93 -5.85
CA ILE A 190 -21.21 -14.43 -5.25
C ILE A 190 -20.82 -13.53 -4.07
N LEU A 191 -20.88 -12.22 -4.23
CA LEU A 191 -20.53 -11.27 -3.14
C LEU A 191 -21.43 -11.44 -1.92
N ASN A 192 -22.71 -11.75 -2.09
CA ASN A 192 -23.65 -12.04 -1.00
C ASN A 192 -23.33 -13.33 -0.22
N LYS A 193 -22.56 -14.26 -0.80
CA LYS A 193 -22.11 -15.48 -0.13
C LYS A 193 -20.88 -15.27 0.74
N ILE A 194 -20.23 -14.10 0.68
CA ILE A 194 -18.99 -13.79 1.38
C ILE A 194 -19.33 -13.19 2.75
N PRO A 195 -18.98 -13.87 3.87
CA PRO A 195 -19.05 -13.26 5.18
C PRO A 195 -18.13 -12.02 5.22
N ARG A 196 -18.65 -10.92 5.76
CA ARG A 196 -17.88 -9.66 5.79
C ARG A 196 -16.78 -9.65 6.85
N ARG A 197 -16.89 -10.54 7.84
CA ARG A 197 -15.99 -10.58 8.99
C ARG A 197 -15.62 -12.02 9.35
N VAL A 198 -14.42 -12.19 9.83
CA VAL A 198 -13.97 -13.42 10.48
C VAL A 198 -14.43 -13.42 11.95
N GLU A 199 -14.32 -14.56 12.62
CA GLU A 199 -14.68 -14.73 14.02
C GLU A 199 -13.52 -15.37 14.80
N ASP A 200 -13.43 -15.10 16.09
CA ASP A 200 -12.59 -15.86 17.00
C ASP A 200 -13.27 -17.17 17.42
N LYS A 201 -12.60 -18.00 18.22
CA LYS A 201 -13.13 -19.28 18.71
C LYS A 201 -14.40 -19.13 19.55
N ALA A 202 -14.63 -17.97 20.16
CA ALA A 202 -15.81 -17.67 20.97
C ALA A 202 -16.97 -17.08 20.15
N GLY A 203 -16.78 -16.87 18.84
CA GLY A 203 -17.77 -16.26 17.95
C GLY A 203 -17.75 -14.73 17.96
N ASN A 204 -16.76 -14.11 18.59
CA ASN A 204 -16.62 -12.65 18.50
C ASN A 204 -16.16 -12.27 17.10
N THR A 205 -16.82 -11.30 16.48
CA THR A 205 -16.48 -10.82 15.15
C THR A 205 -15.14 -10.09 15.17
N GLY A 206 -14.24 -10.48 14.27
CA GLY A 206 -12.86 -9.99 14.15
C GLY A 206 -12.62 -9.12 12.92
N ASP A 207 -11.55 -9.42 12.18
CA ASP A 207 -11.07 -8.66 11.05
C ASP A 207 -12.04 -8.68 9.86
N MET A 208 -11.93 -7.70 8.99
CA MET A 208 -12.72 -7.64 7.75
C MET A 208 -12.12 -8.59 6.70
N VAL A 209 -12.98 -9.29 5.97
CA VAL A 209 -12.60 -9.97 4.72
C VAL A 209 -12.42 -8.89 3.66
N ASN A 210 -11.17 -8.60 3.28
CA ASN A 210 -10.81 -7.47 2.42
C ASN A 210 -10.11 -7.86 1.11
N PHE A 211 -9.84 -9.16 0.86
CA PHE A 211 -9.34 -9.61 -0.43
C PHE A 211 -9.88 -10.98 -0.85
N ILE A 212 -9.82 -11.22 -2.16
CA ILE A 212 -10.21 -12.45 -2.85
C ILE A 212 -9.07 -12.86 -3.77
N ILE A 213 -8.76 -14.17 -3.85
CA ILE A 213 -7.85 -14.73 -4.84
C ILE A 213 -8.60 -15.78 -5.67
N LEU A 214 -8.50 -15.68 -6.99
CA LEU A 214 -9.00 -16.65 -7.96
C LEU A 214 -7.82 -17.41 -8.58
N GLY A 215 -7.68 -18.68 -8.26
CA GLY A 215 -6.60 -19.52 -8.76
C GLY A 215 -6.51 -20.86 -8.04
N SER A 216 -5.72 -21.78 -8.56
CA SER A 216 -5.47 -23.05 -7.89
C SER A 216 -4.71 -22.85 -6.58
N GLN A 217 -4.75 -23.83 -5.69
CA GLN A 217 -3.96 -23.82 -4.46
C GLN A 217 -2.46 -23.68 -4.73
N ALA A 218 -1.96 -24.35 -5.75
CA ALA A 218 -0.56 -24.30 -6.13
C ALA A 218 -0.15 -22.91 -6.65
N ASP A 219 -1.00 -22.26 -7.46
CA ASP A 219 -0.76 -20.90 -7.94
C ASP A 219 -0.80 -19.91 -6.78
N MET A 220 -1.76 -20.05 -5.86
CA MET A 220 -1.90 -19.21 -4.68
C MET A 220 -0.65 -19.32 -3.79
N GLN A 221 -0.21 -20.52 -3.44
CA GLN A 221 1.02 -20.71 -2.65
C GLN A 221 2.26 -20.20 -3.40
N GLY A 222 2.29 -20.39 -4.73
CA GLY A 222 3.37 -19.94 -5.59
C GLY A 222 3.52 -18.41 -5.60
N VAL A 223 2.42 -17.67 -5.70
CA VAL A 223 2.45 -16.21 -5.70
C VAL A 223 2.86 -15.65 -4.33
N PHE A 224 2.35 -16.21 -3.23
CA PHE A 224 2.78 -15.81 -1.88
C PHE A 224 4.29 -15.99 -1.71
N LYS A 225 4.81 -17.17 -2.08
CA LYS A 225 6.24 -17.44 -2.00
C LYS A 225 7.05 -16.47 -2.88
N SER A 226 6.63 -16.23 -4.10
CA SER A 226 7.34 -15.34 -5.03
C SER A 226 7.31 -13.89 -4.58
N ALA A 227 6.25 -13.47 -3.89
CA ALA A 227 6.08 -12.17 -3.29
C ALA A 227 6.79 -12.01 -1.93
N GLY A 228 7.52 -13.04 -1.46
CA GLY A 228 8.28 -12.97 -0.20
C GLY A 228 7.46 -13.21 1.08
N TRP A 229 6.18 -13.62 0.94
CA TRP A 229 5.36 -13.98 2.10
C TRP A 229 5.74 -15.36 2.64
N VAL A 230 5.88 -15.45 3.95
CA VAL A 230 6.22 -16.68 4.66
C VAL A 230 4.96 -17.30 5.24
N GLN A 231 4.74 -18.58 4.99
CA GLN A 231 3.64 -19.30 5.62
C GLN A 231 3.94 -19.53 7.09
N VAL A 232 3.00 -19.17 7.95
CA VAL A 232 3.10 -19.30 9.42
C VAL A 232 2.37 -20.55 9.90
N ASP A 233 2.98 -21.24 10.84
CA ASP A 233 2.41 -22.46 11.41
C ASP A 233 1.18 -22.18 12.29
N LYS A 234 0.19 -23.09 12.26
CA LYS A 234 -1.07 -22.98 13.02
C LYS A 234 -0.96 -23.42 14.49
N THR A 235 0.18 -23.92 14.91
CA THR A 235 0.24 -24.85 16.06
C THR A 235 1.08 -24.39 17.23
N LYS A 236 0.95 -23.17 17.72
CA LYS A 236 1.45 -22.88 19.09
C LYS A 236 0.48 -21.94 19.80
N ASP A 237 0.15 -22.31 21.05
CA ASP A 237 -0.82 -21.62 21.88
C ASP A 237 -0.46 -20.15 22.15
N ASP A 238 -1.49 -19.30 22.23
CA ASP A 238 -1.42 -17.86 22.57
C ASP A 238 -0.62 -17.56 23.86
N ALA A 239 -0.39 -18.57 24.71
CA ALA A 239 0.29 -18.42 25.99
C ALA A 239 1.80 -18.10 25.90
N ILE A 240 2.43 -18.36 24.75
CA ILE A 240 3.88 -18.15 24.58
C ILE A 240 4.18 -16.69 24.13
N LEU A 241 3.17 -15.98 23.63
CA LEU A 241 3.31 -14.64 23.07
C LEU A 241 3.82 -13.61 24.09
N HIS A 242 3.49 -13.77 25.36
CA HIS A 242 3.73 -12.76 26.39
C HIS A 242 5.16 -12.70 26.96
N GLY A 243 5.94 -13.75 26.79
CA GLY A 243 7.27 -13.86 27.41
C GLY A 243 8.46 -13.72 26.47
N LEU A 244 8.28 -13.90 25.16
CA LEU A 244 9.38 -14.10 24.21
C LEU A 244 9.67 -12.92 23.28
N VAL A 245 8.75 -11.97 23.11
CA VAL A 245 8.82 -10.92 22.09
C VAL A 245 10.05 -10.02 22.21
N SER A 246 10.67 -9.93 23.36
CA SER A 246 11.83 -9.06 23.59
C SER A 246 13.19 -9.67 23.17
N SER A 247 13.23 -10.93 22.81
CA SER A 247 14.49 -11.66 22.55
C SER A 247 14.53 -12.43 21.21
N LEU A 248 13.49 -12.39 20.41
CA LEU A 248 13.41 -13.16 19.16
C LEU A 248 14.21 -12.53 18.03
N SER A 249 14.85 -13.38 17.22
CA SER A 249 15.42 -12.99 15.94
C SER A 249 14.33 -12.66 14.91
N LYS A 250 14.73 -12.05 13.80
CA LYS A 250 13.80 -11.68 12.71
C LYS A 250 13.03 -12.89 12.16
N GLU A 251 13.72 -13.98 11.97
CA GLU A 251 13.15 -15.21 11.41
C GLU A 251 12.15 -15.83 12.38
N GLU A 252 12.51 -15.91 13.67
CA GLU A 252 11.62 -16.42 14.72
C GLU A 252 10.36 -15.60 14.90
N TYR A 253 10.41 -14.28 14.71
CA TYR A 253 9.23 -13.44 14.80
C TYR A 253 8.29 -13.61 13.60
N LEU A 254 8.82 -13.79 12.39
CA LEU A 254 8.02 -14.09 11.21
C LEU A 254 7.28 -15.42 11.32
N GLU A 255 7.92 -16.40 11.94
CA GLU A 255 7.36 -17.73 12.16
C GLU A 255 6.45 -17.80 13.39
N MET A 256 6.33 -16.71 14.13
CA MET A 256 5.50 -16.68 15.35
C MET A 256 4.04 -17.00 15.02
N PRO A 257 3.41 -17.91 15.78
CA PRO A 257 2.05 -18.36 15.54
C PRO A 257 1.06 -17.21 15.52
N MET A 258 0.10 -17.29 14.63
CA MET A 258 -1.02 -16.36 14.53
C MET A 258 -2.25 -16.96 15.21
N SER A 259 -3.05 -16.13 15.86
CA SER A 259 -4.34 -16.56 16.41
C SER A 259 -5.19 -17.25 15.35
N ILE A 260 -5.83 -18.34 15.73
CA ILE A 260 -6.75 -19.05 14.84
C ILE A 260 -8.05 -18.26 14.77
N LEU A 261 -8.43 -17.88 13.54
CA LEU A 261 -9.69 -17.23 13.24
C LEU A 261 -10.55 -18.14 12.36
N TYR A 262 -11.83 -17.87 12.34
CA TYR A 262 -12.86 -18.72 11.72
C TYR A 262 -13.60 -17.95 10.64
N LEU A 263 -13.85 -18.61 9.52
CA LEU A 263 -14.75 -18.16 8.45
C LEU A 263 -15.51 -19.39 7.95
N PHE A 264 -16.78 -19.27 7.64
CA PHE A 264 -17.66 -20.41 7.31
C PHE A 264 -17.68 -21.49 8.40
N GLY A 265 -17.52 -21.12 9.67
CA GLY A 265 -17.51 -22.04 10.80
C GLY A 265 -16.27 -22.93 10.90
N ARG A 266 -15.21 -22.65 10.17
CA ARG A 266 -13.95 -23.41 10.17
C ARG A 266 -12.71 -22.52 10.27
N PRO A 267 -11.59 -23.03 10.83
CA PRO A 267 -10.35 -22.28 10.94
C PRO A 267 -9.78 -21.94 9.55
N GLN A 268 -8.90 -20.92 9.48
CA GLN A 268 -8.17 -20.57 8.27
C GLN A 268 -7.40 -21.77 7.72
N ASP A 269 -7.30 -21.84 6.37
CA ASP A 269 -6.47 -22.86 5.71
C ASP A 269 -5.00 -22.49 5.82
N TYR A 270 -4.68 -21.20 5.63
CA TYR A 270 -3.32 -20.68 5.68
C TYR A 270 -3.24 -19.37 6.46
N GLY A 271 -2.10 -19.16 7.09
CA GLY A 271 -1.65 -17.86 7.57
C GLY A 271 -0.34 -17.50 6.85
N PHE A 272 -0.19 -16.25 6.49
CA PHE A 272 1.04 -15.74 5.92
C PHE A 272 1.47 -14.46 6.63
N ALA A 273 2.77 -14.28 6.75
CA ALA A 273 3.37 -13.05 7.26
C ALA A 273 4.45 -12.55 6.28
N HIS A 274 4.58 -11.24 6.21
CA HIS A 274 5.62 -10.59 5.44
C HIS A 274 6.32 -9.55 6.32
N ALA A 275 7.65 -9.58 6.34
CA ALA A 275 8.41 -8.57 7.06
C ALA A 275 9.08 -7.63 6.08
N THR A 276 8.93 -6.35 6.35
CA THR A 276 9.78 -5.36 5.73
C THR A 276 11.21 -5.44 6.29
N PRO A 277 12.26 -5.20 5.49
CA PRO A 277 13.65 -5.50 5.86
C PRO A 277 14.20 -4.79 7.12
N PHE A 278 13.52 -3.79 7.66
CA PHE A 278 14.08 -2.89 8.66
C PHE A 278 13.45 -2.92 10.06
N ASN A 279 12.34 -3.65 10.29
CA ASN A 279 11.76 -3.69 11.63
C ASN A 279 11.00 -4.96 11.94
N VAL A 280 11.56 -5.77 12.79
CA VAL A 280 11.15 -7.14 12.94
C VAL A 280 10.35 -7.41 14.21
N VAL A 281 10.42 -6.55 15.20
CA VAL A 281 9.89 -6.89 16.53
C VAL A 281 8.47 -6.37 16.79
N ARG A 282 7.90 -5.54 15.90
CA ARG A 282 6.66 -4.82 16.22
C ARG A 282 5.63 -4.72 15.14
N THR A 283 6.06 -4.80 13.90
CA THR A 283 5.18 -4.58 12.78
C THR A 283 5.33 -5.74 11.82
N ARG A 284 4.23 -6.36 11.58
CA ARG A 284 4.14 -7.54 10.75
C ARG A 284 2.93 -7.40 9.87
N ASN A 285 3.17 -7.41 8.57
CA ASN A 285 2.13 -7.63 7.61
C ASN A 285 1.68 -9.07 7.77
N HIS A 286 0.43 -9.29 8.05
CA HIS A 286 -0.08 -10.64 8.21
C HIS A 286 -1.49 -10.79 7.66
N LEU A 287 -1.77 -11.98 7.20
CA LEU A 287 -3.07 -12.28 6.64
C LEU A 287 -3.46 -13.74 6.87
N ARG A 288 -4.74 -13.99 6.74
CA ARG A 288 -5.31 -15.33 6.81
C ARG A 288 -6.13 -15.60 5.56
N VAL A 289 -6.09 -16.86 5.11
CA VAL A 289 -6.74 -17.28 3.86
C VAL A 289 -7.62 -18.50 4.11
N TRP A 290 -8.81 -18.46 3.55
CA TRP A 290 -9.79 -19.55 3.57
C TRP A 290 -10.18 -19.91 2.15
N ASN A 291 -10.22 -21.21 1.86
CA ASN A 291 -10.89 -21.71 0.67
C ASN A 291 -12.39 -21.55 0.85
N ALA A 292 -13.07 -20.84 -0.04
CA ALA A 292 -14.52 -20.75 0.02
C ALA A 292 -15.19 -22.13 -0.24
N PRO A 293 -16.34 -22.40 0.37
CA PRO A 293 -17.07 -23.66 0.10
C PRO A 293 -17.79 -23.67 -1.26
N PHE A 294 -17.33 -22.86 -2.21
CA PHE A 294 -17.85 -22.73 -3.57
C PHE A 294 -16.75 -22.27 -4.53
N ASP A 295 -16.84 -22.74 -5.76
CA ASP A 295 -15.95 -22.30 -6.84
C ASP A 295 -16.60 -21.22 -7.69
N VAL A 296 -15.77 -20.41 -8.36
CA VAL A 296 -16.21 -19.39 -9.30
C VAL A 296 -15.59 -19.67 -10.66
N THR A 297 -16.43 -19.95 -11.65
CA THR A 297 -16.01 -20.30 -13.03
C THR A 297 -14.99 -21.45 -13.11
N GLY A 298 -15.13 -22.45 -12.22
CA GLY A 298 -14.22 -23.61 -12.17
C GLY A 298 -12.84 -23.32 -11.60
N LYS A 299 -12.66 -22.13 -11.02
CA LYS A 299 -11.46 -21.76 -10.26
C LYS A 299 -11.75 -21.79 -8.77
N THR A 300 -10.79 -22.26 -8.00
CA THR A 300 -10.84 -22.18 -6.54
C THR A 300 -10.90 -20.73 -6.11
N PHE A 301 -11.78 -20.45 -5.16
CA PHE A 301 -12.08 -19.13 -4.66
C PHE A 301 -11.54 -19.02 -3.22
N TRP A 302 -10.56 -18.17 -3.03
CA TRP A 302 -9.93 -17.94 -1.74
C TRP A 302 -10.36 -16.58 -1.20
N LEU A 303 -10.70 -16.54 0.08
CA LEU A 303 -11.05 -15.33 0.80
C LEU A 303 -10.00 -15.03 1.85
N GLY A 304 -9.73 -13.78 2.10
CA GLY A 304 -8.76 -13.44 3.12
C GLY A 304 -9.02 -12.15 3.86
N ALA A 305 -8.37 -12.07 5.02
CA ALA A 305 -8.31 -10.89 5.87
C ALA A 305 -6.84 -10.53 6.06
N ALA A 306 -6.46 -9.36 5.57
CA ALA A 306 -5.11 -8.79 5.68
C ALA A 306 -5.13 -7.62 6.65
N THR A 307 -4.18 -7.60 7.57
CA THR A 307 -4.01 -6.57 8.59
C THR A 307 -2.53 -6.34 8.87
N HIS A 308 -2.18 -5.11 9.24
CA HIS A 308 -0.83 -4.71 9.60
C HIS A 308 -0.74 -4.45 11.11
N ASP A 309 0.17 -5.13 11.80
CA ASP A 309 0.47 -4.85 13.20
C ASP A 309 1.36 -3.61 13.31
N ILE A 310 0.92 -2.60 14.06
CA ILE A 310 1.69 -1.37 14.29
C ILE A 310 2.20 -1.22 15.73
N GLY A 311 1.99 -2.23 16.55
CA GLY A 311 2.40 -2.21 17.96
C GLY A 311 1.60 -3.15 18.82
N PHE A 312 1.43 -2.76 20.08
CA PHE A 312 0.64 -3.51 21.07
C PHE A 312 -0.40 -2.62 21.72
N GLU A 313 -1.54 -3.22 22.07
CA GLU A 313 -2.62 -2.57 22.81
C GLU A 313 -3.20 -3.52 23.84
N ARG A 314 -4.12 -3.02 24.66
CA ARG A 314 -4.83 -3.82 25.64
C ARG A 314 -5.93 -4.63 24.95
N ASP A 315 -6.02 -5.91 25.28
CA ASP A 315 -7.10 -6.78 24.83
C ASP A 315 -8.31 -6.61 25.78
N ASP A 316 -9.40 -6.07 25.27
CA ASP A 316 -10.61 -5.79 26.04
C ASP A 316 -11.29 -7.06 26.57
N ARG A 317 -11.00 -8.24 26.01
CA ARG A 317 -11.59 -9.53 26.43
C ARG A 317 -11.01 -10.05 27.73
N ASN A 318 -9.73 -9.82 27.99
CA ASN A 318 -9.00 -10.42 29.11
C ASN A 318 -8.06 -9.47 29.84
N ASN A 319 -8.03 -8.19 29.46
CA ASN A 319 -7.08 -7.17 29.94
C ASN A 319 -5.59 -7.51 29.68
N GLY A 320 -5.33 -8.48 28.82
CA GLY A 320 -3.99 -8.83 28.38
C GLY A 320 -3.42 -7.85 27.38
N LEU A 321 -2.24 -8.19 26.85
CA LEU A 321 -1.61 -7.47 25.76
C LEU A 321 -1.91 -8.17 24.44
N THR A 322 -2.31 -7.43 23.43
CA THR A 322 -2.54 -7.93 22.06
C THR A 322 -1.84 -7.05 21.04
N HIS A 323 -1.74 -7.52 19.80
CA HIS A 323 -1.26 -6.71 18.71
C HIS A 323 -2.26 -5.59 18.41
N LYS A 324 -1.73 -4.38 18.20
CA LYS A 324 -2.49 -3.26 17.68
C LYS A 324 -2.36 -3.26 16.17
N ILE A 325 -3.47 -3.37 15.47
CA ILE A 325 -3.49 -3.26 14.02
C ILE A 325 -3.54 -1.79 13.57
N ASP A 326 -3.06 -1.53 12.36
CA ASP A 326 -3.30 -0.25 11.70
C ASP A 326 -4.82 -0.06 11.53
N PRO A 327 -5.40 1.05 11.99
CA PRO A 327 -6.82 1.29 11.83
C PRO A 327 -7.24 1.44 10.36
N ASP A 328 -6.34 1.83 9.44
CA ASP A 328 -6.59 1.86 8.01
C ASP A 328 -6.19 0.51 7.38
N ILE A 329 -7.14 -0.45 7.40
CA ILE A 329 -6.88 -1.81 6.91
C ILE A 329 -6.78 -1.89 5.38
N ASP A 330 -7.17 -0.83 4.66
CA ASP A 330 -7.04 -0.79 3.20
C ASP A 330 -5.57 -0.71 2.79
N LEU A 331 -4.73 -0.11 3.62
CA LEU A 331 -3.29 -0.03 3.38
C LEU A 331 -2.66 -1.44 3.24
N GLU A 332 -3.03 -2.37 4.11
CA GLU A 332 -2.51 -3.74 4.04
C GLU A 332 -3.10 -4.52 2.86
N ARG A 333 -4.37 -4.28 2.54
CA ARG A 333 -5.02 -4.83 1.35
C ARG A 333 -4.28 -4.41 0.08
N GLU A 334 -3.95 -3.12 -0.06
CA GLU A 334 -3.21 -2.60 -1.23
C GLU A 334 -1.78 -3.14 -1.25
N TYR A 335 -1.10 -3.18 -0.11
CA TYR A 335 0.23 -3.75 -0.01
C TYR A 335 0.31 -5.21 -0.49
N LEU A 336 -0.69 -6.04 -0.12
CA LEU A 336 -0.81 -7.40 -0.65
C LEU A 336 -0.93 -7.39 -2.18
N GLY A 337 -1.80 -6.54 -2.72
CA GLY A 337 -2.01 -6.40 -4.16
C GLY A 337 -0.72 -6.02 -4.89
N GLU A 338 0.01 -5.06 -4.37
CA GLU A 338 1.28 -4.58 -4.91
C GLU A 338 2.34 -5.69 -4.93
N THR A 339 2.56 -6.36 -3.79
CA THR A 339 3.55 -7.43 -3.70
C THR A 339 3.24 -8.59 -4.64
N PHE A 340 1.97 -8.90 -4.87
CA PHE A 340 1.56 -9.93 -5.82
C PHE A 340 1.75 -9.49 -7.27
N TYR A 341 1.39 -8.25 -7.58
CA TYR A 341 1.55 -7.69 -8.91
C TYR A 341 3.02 -7.70 -9.38
N GLU A 342 3.95 -7.36 -8.48
CA GLU A 342 5.39 -7.38 -8.74
C GLU A 342 5.92 -8.76 -9.14
N THR A 343 5.24 -9.84 -8.76
CA THR A 343 5.66 -11.19 -9.14
C THR A 343 5.45 -11.51 -10.62
N GLY A 344 4.61 -10.75 -11.32
CA GLY A 344 4.17 -11.07 -12.68
C GLY A 344 3.26 -12.31 -12.79
N LEU A 345 2.78 -12.84 -11.66
CA LEU A 345 1.91 -14.03 -11.59
C LEU A 345 0.43 -13.66 -11.46
N VAL A 346 0.09 -12.38 -11.52
CA VAL A 346 -1.28 -11.87 -11.48
C VAL A 346 -1.71 -11.49 -12.89
N SER A 347 -2.84 -12.02 -13.34
CA SER A 347 -3.43 -11.69 -14.64
C SER A 347 -4.40 -10.52 -14.58
N GLN A 348 -5.06 -10.32 -13.43
CA GLN A 348 -5.97 -9.20 -13.20
C GLN A 348 -6.00 -8.85 -11.72
N LEU A 349 -6.03 -7.55 -11.45
CA LEU A 349 -6.16 -6.98 -10.13
C LEU A 349 -7.20 -5.86 -10.19
N THR A 350 -8.21 -5.90 -9.30
CA THR A 350 -9.27 -4.89 -9.29
C THR A 350 -9.98 -4.86 -7.94
N HIS A 351 -10.80 -3.85 -7.72
CA HIS A 351 -11.65 -3.76 -6.53
C HIS A 351 -13.11 -4.03 -6.90
N VAL A 352 -13.83 -4.63 -5.97
CA VAL A 352 -15.28 -4.78 -6.05
C VAL A 352 -15.93 -4.23 -4.80
N THR A 353 -17.07 -3.56 -4.97
CA THR A 353 -17.87 -3.07 -3.87
C THR A 353 -19.00 -4.06 -3.60
N PRO A 354 -19.01 -4.73 -2.43
CA PRO A 354 -20.12 -5.60 -2.07
C PRO A 354 -21.40 -4.80 -1.79
N PRO A 355 -22.57 -5.44 -1.82
CA PRO A 355 -23.85 -4.74 -1.59
C PRO A 355 -23.96 -4.07 -0.21
N ASP A 356 -23.27 -4.60 0.79
CA ASP A 356 -23.20 -4.10 2.16
C ASP A 356 -21.74 -3.77 2.54
N PRO A 357 -21.17 -2.66 2.05
CA PRO A 357 -19.78 -2.32 2.29
C PRO A 357 -19.55 -2.02 3.78
N LEU A 358 -18.58 -2.69 4.38
CA LEU A 358 -18.20 -2.48 5.78
C LEU A 358 -17.12 -1.40 5.84
N THR A 359 -17.46 -0.20 6.33
CA THR A 359 -16.54 0.94 6.35
C THR A 359 -15.87 1.19 7.69
N LYS A 360 -16.36 0.60 8.78
CA LYS A 360 -15.76 0.69 10.12
C LYS A 360 -16.31 -0.40 11.04
N ALA A 361 -15.48 -0.91 11.90
CA ALA A 361 -15.89 -1.86 12.96
C ALA A 361 -14.80 -1.93 14.06
N LEU A 362 -15.00 -2.83 15.02
CA LEU A 362 -14.02 -3.19 16.04
C LEU A 362 -13.47 -4.58 15.72
N THR A 363 -12.20 -4.81 15.98
CA THR A 363 -11.61 -6.16 16.00
C THR A 363 -12.18 -6.98 17.16
N ALA A 364 -11.93 -8.28 17.17
CA ALA A 364 -12.33 -9.13 18.31
C ALA A 364 -11.67 -8.72 19.64
N THR A 365 -10.57 -8.00 19.59
CA THR A 365 -9.80 -7.50 20.75
C THR A 365 -10.19 -6.08 21.18
N GLY A 366 -11.09 -5.42 20.47
CA GLY A 366 -11.62 -4.10 20.79
C GLY A 366 -11.00 -2.94 19.97
N GLY A 367 -9.91 -3.18 19.22
CA GLY A 367 -9.29 -2.18 18.34
C GLY A 367 -10.24 -1.74 17.22
N SER A 368 -10.34 -0.43 16.96
CA SER A 368 -11.17 0.09 15.86
C SER A 368 -10.41 0.09 14.55
N PHE A 369 -11.12 -0.20 13.46
CA PHE A 369 -10.60 -0.04 12.10
C PHE A 369 -11.63 0.65 11.17
N HIS A 370 -11.12 1.18 10.07
CA HIS A 370 -11.91 1.75 8.97
C HIS A 370 -11.42 1.24 7.62
N SER A 371 -12.28 1.33 6.62
CA SER A 371 -12.05 0.87 5.25
C SER A 371 -12.94 1.66 4.29
N ASP A 372 -12.59 1.68 3.01
CA ASP A 372 -13.47 2.12 1.93
C ASP A 372 -14.60 1.13 1.64
N GLY A 373 -14.59 -0.04 2.29
CA GLY A 373 -15.58 -1.10 2.17
C GLY A 373 -15.43 -2.01 0.96
N ARG A 374 -14.42 -1.78 0.10
CA ARG A 374 -14.15 -2.59 -1.09
C ARG A 374 -13.36 -3.84 -0.74
N ILE A 375 -13.41 -4.81 -1.64
CA ILE A 375 -12.63 -6.05 -1.61
C ILE A 375 -11.69 -6.06 -2.80
N LEU A 376 -10.40 -6.29 -2.57
CA LEU A 376 -9.43 -6.50 -3.64
C LEU A 376 -9.63 -7.88 -4.25
N VAL A 377 -9.76 -7.95 -5.56
CA VAL A 377 -9.86 -9.21 -6.30
C VAL A 377 -8.59 -9.43 -7.12
N ILE A 378 -7.94 -10.54 -6.87
CA ILE A 378 -6.68 -10.96 -7.47
C ILE A 378 -6.94 -12.21 -8.31
N VAL A 379 -6.80 -12.11 -9.63
CA VAL A 379 -6.90 -13.27 -10.54
C VAL A 379 -5.50 -13.73 -10.88
N LEU A 380 -5.15 -14.94 -10.48
CA LEU A 380 -3.84 -15.50 -10.78
C LEU A 380 -3.74 -15.92 -12.25
N ALA A 381 -2.57 -15.70 -12.82
CA ALA A 381 -2.24 -16.23 -14.13
C ALA A 381 -2.12 -17.76 -14.01
N SER A 382 -2.96 -18.49 -14.73
CA SER A 382 -2.78 -19.95 -14.87
C SER A 382 -1.44 -20.19 -15.54
N LYS A 383 -0.52 -20.90 -14.91
CA LYS A 383 0.61 -21.47 -15.63
C LYS A 383 0.00 -22.44 -16.64
N ILE A 384 -0.09 -22.02 -17.91
CA ILE A 384 -0.32 -22.98 -18.99
C ILE A 384 0.76 -24.02 -18.82
N ALA A 385 0.37 -25.26 -18.54
CA ALA A 385 1.29 -26.38 -18.47
C ALA A 385 2.16 -26.28 -19.73
N ALA A 386 3.46 -26.10 -19.52
CA ALA A 386 4.42 -26.15 -20.61
C ALA A 386 4.18 -27.50 -21.28
N THR A 387 3.67 -27.44 -22.49
CA THR A 387 3.44 -28.62 -23.35
C THR A 387 4.78 -29.30 -23.50
N ASN A 388 4.90 -30.52 -22.97
CA ASN A 388 6.02 -31.43 -23.18
C ASN A 388 6.27 -31.65 -24.67
#